data_4430a8b82bf715f0674f553e7524a42e
#
_entry.id   4430a8b82bf715f0674f553e7524a42e
#
_cell.length_a   1.000
_cell.length_b   1.000
_cell.length_c   1.000
_cell.angle_alpha   90.00
_cell.angle_beta   90.00
_cell.angle_gamma   90.00
#
_symmetry.space_group_name_H-M   'P 1'
#
loop_
_entity.id
_entity.type
_entity.pdbx_description
1 polymer ?
#
loop_
_entity_poly.entity_id
_entity_poly.type
_entity_poly.pdbx_seq_one_letter_code
_entity_poly.pdbx_strand_id
1 'polypeptide(L)'
;MGFLGGLSGSILGILLQELFPYLLSDMLPFDIETSINPISILLGVVLGISMSVMFALIPLLSTWYVSPLRVLRIDESINDKSRKANFVVAGIILAFLYLFSFWLLNNWKYALFFMIGILVTFLVLMGITSLFLKGIKAFFPSSWGFISRQSLLNLFRPQNQTMTLILAIGVGTFLISTLYFTKDMLLAKLSFQSGDSTPNIILMDVQNEQRDAVANSLDKVIDNIPIVTMRVHSIKGKSVNEIRKDSNSTINPWVLNHEFRVTYRDSLIASESIASGTWVPEETYDPQRPVSISIAESISRDALLEVGDTISFNVQGVLMTAKVANVRTVDWGRMQLNFSIVFPKGILENAPQFNVLSTHAPDEKSSAKLQSELIQKYPNISIIDFRQILVLIEKVLNKISWVINFMAIFSIFTGIIVLIGAVRTSKFQRIKENVLLRTLGGTSKQILKITALEYLYLGVLGSLSGILLSLLGAQILAYFVFDLAFAPSTFPFLVLFPGISLLVLSIGLLNSRSVLNSPPLQVLRKETI
;
A
#
# COMPACT_ATOMS: atom_id res chain seq x y z
N MET A 1 25.87 0.17 -26.07
CA MET A 1 25.41 -0.49 -24.84
C MET A 1 23.94 -0.18 -24.56
N GLY A 2 23.52 1.10 -24.53
CA GLY A 2 22.10 1.46 -24.25
C GLY A 2 21.11 0.86 -25.26
N PHE A 3 21.45 0.83 -26.53
CA PHE A 3 20.63 0.19 -27.57
C PHE A 3 20.47 -1.33 -27.33
N LEU A 4 21.57 -2.03 -27.02
CA LEU A 4 21.54 -3.47 -26.72
C LEU A 4 20.75 -3.76 -25.44
N GLY A 5 20.94 -2.91 -24.41
CA GLY A 5 20.17 -3.02 -23.16
C GLY A 5 18.68 -2.75 -23.34
N GLY A 6 18.33 -1.72 -24.13
CA GLY A 6 16.93 -1.40 -24.47
C GLY A 6 16.27 -2.51 -25.30
N LEU A 7 16.97 -3.08 -26.27
CA LEU A 7 16.48 -4.17 -27.11
C LEU A 7 16.28 -5.45 -26.29
N SER A 8 17.26 -5.85 -25.48
CA SER A 8 17.13 -7.05 -24.62
C SER A 8 16.04 -6.87 -23.56
N GLY A 9 15.91 -5.66 -23.00
CA GLY A 9 14.83 -5.34 -22.07
C GLY A 9 13.44 -5.40 -22.73
N SER A 10 13.31 -4.90 -23.95
CA SER A 10 12.05 -4.99 -24.71
C SER A 10 11.69 -6.43 -25.07
N ILE A 11 12.66 -7.27 -25.45
CA ILE A 11 12.43 -8.69 -25.71
C ILE A 11 11.95 -9.42 -24.43
N LEU A 12 12.61 -9.17 -23.30
CA LEU A 12 12.20 -9.71 -22.00
C LEU A 12 10.79 -9.23 -21.62
N GLY A 13 10.48 -7.96 -21.89
CA GLY A 13 9.15 -7.38 -21.64
C GLY A 13 8.06 -8.08 -22.48
N ILE A 14 8.32 -8.36 -23.76
CA ILE A 14 7.38 -9.11 -24.63
C ILE A 14 7.19 -10.54 -24.11
N LEU A 15 8.28 -11.23 -23.78
CA LEU A 15 8.20 -12.58 -23.22
C LEU A 15 7.37 -12.62 -21.94
N LEU A 16 7.54 -11.63 -21.06
CA LEU A 16 6.74 -11.50 -19.85
C LEU A 16 5.29 -11.16 -20.17
N GLN A 17 5.03 -10.31 -21.17
CA GLN A 17 3.69 -9.94 -21.62
C GLN A 17 2.92 -11.15 -22.15
N GLU A 18 3.56 -12.08 -22.83
CA GLU A 18 2.93 -13.30 -23.32
C GLU A 18 2.80 -14.39 -22.23
N LEU A 19 3.79 -14.48 -21.36
CA LEU A 19 3.79 -15.43 -20.25
C LEU A 19 2.72 -15.10 -19.20
N PHE A 20 2.45 -13.82 -18.98
CA PHE A 20 1.55 -13.34 -17.94
C PHE A 20 0.09 -13.79 -18.14
N PRO A 21 -0.54 -13.63 -19.31
CA PRO A 21 -1.89 -14.17 -19.58
C PRO A 21 -1.95 -15.68 -19.49
N TYR A 22 -0.92 -16.39 -19.97
CA TYR A 22 -0.86 -17.85 -19.87
C TYR A 22 -0.86 -18.33 -18.41
N LEU A 23 -0.11 -17.67 -17.54
CA LEU A 23 -0.11 -17.94 -16.09
C LEU A 23 -1.42 -17.53 -15.40
N LEU A 24 -2.16 -16.58 -16.00
CA LEU A 24 -3.42 -16.05 -15.45
C LEU A 24 -4.67 -16.63 -16.14
N SER A 25 -4.54 -17.45 -17.19
CA SER A 25 -5.64 -17.95 -17.99
C SER A 25 -6.74 -18.63 -17.16
N ASP A 26 -6.35 -19.44 -16.17
CA ASP A 26 -7.28 -20.11 -15.26
C ASP A 26 -7.92 -19.15 -14.22
N MET A 27 -7.41 -17.92 -14.14
CA MET A 27 -7.78 -16.95 -13.11
C MET A 27 -8.63 -15.79 -13.64
N LEU A 28 -8.67 -15.56 -14.93
CA LEU A 28 -9.40 -14.45 -15.55
C LEU A 28 -10.68 -14.96 -16.22
N PRO A 29 -11.83 -14.28 -16.01
CA PRO A 29 -13.09 -14.66 -16.64
C PRO A 29 -13.19 -14.24 -18.11
N PHE A 30 -12.12 -13.70 -18.68
CA PHE A 30 -12.03 -13.23 -20.07
C PHE A 30 -10.64 -13.54 -20.63
N ASP A 31 -10.59 -13.84 -21.92
CA ASP A 31 -9.34 -14.04 -22.64
C ASP A 31 -8.64 -12.70 -22.84
N ILE A 32 -7.37 -12.62 -22.43
CA ILE A 32 -6.53 -11.45 -22.70
C ILE A 32 -5.87 -11.68 -24.06
N GLU A 33 -6.34 -10.99 -25.08
CA GLU A 33 -5.64 -10.93 -26.36
C GLU A 33 -4.36 -10.09 -26.19
N THR A 34 -3.22 -10.76 -26.25
CA THR A 34 -1.92 -10.08 -26.24
C THR A 34 -1.58 -9.61 -27.64
N SER A 35 -1.49 -8.31 -27.83
CA SER A 35 -0.95 -7.74 -29.06
C SER A 35 0.40 -7.11 -28.78
N ILE A 36 1.38 -7.44 -29.63
CA ILE A 36 2.71 -6.80 -29.58
C ILE A 36 2.55 -5.36 -30.07
N ASN A 37 2.74 -4.40 -29.18
CA ASN A 37 2.69 -2.98 -29.53
C ASN A 37 4.09 -2.47 -29.92
N PRO A 38 4.33 -2.14 -31.22
CA PRO A 38 5.63 -1.66 -31.70
C PRO A 38 6.09 -0.35 -31.00
N ILE A 39 5.12 0.47 -30.56
CA ILE A 39 5.41 1.73 -29.86
C ILE A 39 6.04 1.43 -28.51
N SER A 40 5.57 0.42 -27.79
CA SER A 40 6.14 0.02 -26.50
C SER A 40 7.57 -0.49 -26.64
N ILE A 41 7.88 -1.21 -27.71
CA ILE A 41 9.25 -1.66 -28.04
C ILE A 41 10.15 -0.46 -28.31
N LEU A 42 9.70 0.44 -29.18
CA LEU A 42 10.45 1.67 -29.52
C LEU A 42 10.75 2.47 -28.26
N LEU A 43 9.77 2.62 -27.39
CA LEU A 43 9.92 3.34 -26.13
C LEU A 43 10.91 2.66 -25.17
N GLY A 44 10.89 1.34 -25.07
CA GLY A 44 11.86 0.58 -24.28
C GLY A 44 13.29 0.81 -24.78
N VAL A 45 13.48 0.81 -26.10
CA VAL A 45 14.79 1.09 -26.72
C VAL A 45 15.21 2.54 -26.47
N VAL A 46 14.31 3.52 -26.69
CA VAL A 46 14.59 4.94 -26.45
C VAL A 46 14.95 5.19 -24.97
N LEU A 47 14.24 4.56 -24.03
CA LEU A 47 14.56 4.59 -22.61
C LEU A 47 15.96 4.04 -22.32
N GLY A 48 16.31 2.88 -22.86
CA GLY A 48 17.61 2.27 -22.69
C GLY A 48 18.75 3.16 -23.21
N ILE A 49 18.55 3.80 -24.38
CA ILE A 49 19.51 4.76 -24.95
C ILE A 49 19.61 6.01 -24.08
N SER A 50 18.47 6.60 -23.70
CA SER A 50 18.41 7.82 -22.89
C SER A 50 19.09 7.64 -21.53
N MET A 51 18.81 6.55 -20.84
CA MET A 51 19.48 6.20 -19.57
C MET A 51 20.98 6.02 -19.76
N SER A 52 21.40 5.30 -20.79
CA SER A 52 22.83 5.09 -21.08
C SER A 52 23.56 6.40 -21.37
N VAL A 53 22.95 7.30 -22.14
CA VAL A 53 23.50 8.64 -22.43
C VAL A 53 23.58 9.47 -21.13
N MET A 54 22.54 9.46 -20.30
CA MET A 54 22.54 10.21 -19.03
C MET A 54 23.67 9.75 -18.10
N PHE A 55 23.86 8.45 -17.94
CA PHE A 55 24.97 7.93 -17.12
C PHE A 55 26.35 8.22 -17.73
N ALA A 56 26.47 8.27 -19.05
CA ALA A 56 27.71 8.66 -19.73
C ALA A 56 28.01 10.18 -19.60
N LEU A 57 26.99 11.03 -19.46
CA LEU A 57 27.15 12.47 -19.28
C LEU A 57 27.90 12.83 -17.98
N ILE A 58 27.74 12.02 -16.90
CA ILE A 58 28.39 12.28 -15.60
C ILE A 58 29.92 12.37 -15.74
N PRO A 59 30.65 11.36 -16.27
CA PRO A 59 32.08 11.43 -16.45
C PRO A 59 32.47 12.43 -17.56
N LEU A 60 31.69 12.56 -18.65
CA LEU A 60 31.97 13.50 -19.74
C LEU A 60 31.93 14.95 -19.28
N LEU A 61 30.91 15.36 -18.52
CA LEU A 61 30.82 16.71 -17.97
C LEU A 61 31.90 16.99 -16.93
N SER A 62 32.32 15.98 -16.17
CA SER A 62 33.42 16.12 -15.22
C SER A 62 34.74 16.42 -15.93
N THR A 63 35.00 15.80 -17.09
CA THR A 63 36.21 16.07 -17.89
C THR A 63 36.18 17.42 -18.59
N TRP A 64 35.01 17.95 -18.98
CA TRP A 64 34.84 19.27 -19.58
C TRP A 64 35.37 20.42 -18.71
N TYR A 65 35.21 20.29 -17.39
CA TYR A 65 35.66 21.29 -16.43
C TYR A 65 37.09 21.09 -15.94
N VAL A 66 37.83 20.07 -16.42
CA VAL A 66 39.23 19.84 -16.08
C VAL A 66 40.13 20.53 -17.12
N SER A 67 40.92 21.49 -16.67
CA SER A 67 41.90 22.17 -17.52
C SER A 67 43.02 21.19 -17.96
N PRO A 68 43.41 21.15 -19.24
CA PRO A 68 44.49 20.27 -19.75
C PRO A 68 45.82 20.43 -18.99
N LEU A 69 46.12 21.62 -18.49
CA LEU A 69 47.32 21.91 -17.69
C LEU A 69 47.33 21.24 -16.31
N ARG A 70 46.14 20.86 -15.76
CA ARG A 70 46.04 20.17 -14.47
C ARG A 70 46.32 18.66 -14.57
N VAL A 71 46.16 18.07 -15.74
CA VAL A 71 46.50 16.65 -15.98
C VAL A 71 48.02 16.42 -15.88
N LEU A 72 48.80 17.46 -16.12
CA LEU A 72 50.25 17.42 -16.03
C LEU A 72 50.80 17.74 -14.62
N ARG A 73 49.97 18.29 -13.72
CA ARG A 73 50.33 18.52 -12.32
C ARG A 73 49.57 17.52 -11.45
N ILE A 74 50.30 16.64 -10.79
CA ILE A 74 49.78 15.71 -9.76
C ILE A 74 49.46 16.53 -8.50
N ASP A 75 48.33 17.25 -8.52
CA ASP A 75 47.84 18.02 -7.38
C ASP A 75 46.52 17.41 -6.90
N GLU A 76 46.50 16.95 -5.68
CA GLU A 76 45.38 16.23 -5.03
C GLU A 76 44.12 17.09 -4.77
N SER A 77 44.06 18.33 -5.20
CA SER A 77 42.94 19.24 -4.95
C SER A 77 41.87 19.26 -6.05
N ILE A 78 41.31 18.10 -6.39
CA ILE A 78 40.25 17.97 -7.43
C ILE A 78 38.85 18.42 -6.93
N ASN A 79 38.72 18.88 -5.68
CA ASN A 79 37.41 18.93 -5.02
C ASN A 79 36.50 20.14 -5.31
N ASP A 80 36.97 21.24 -5.88
CA ASP A 80 36.17 22.49 -5.88
C ASP A 80 35.41 22.81 -7.18
N LYS A 81 35.83 22.27 -8.35
CA LYS A 81 35.15 22.53 -9.65
C LYS A 81 34.12 21.45 -10.05
N SER A 82 34.14 20.32 -9.39
CA SER A 82 33.19 19.20 -9.59
C SER A 82 31.73 19.53 -9.17
N ARG A 83 31.53 20.47 -8.26
CA ARG A 83 30.18 20.82 -7.77
C ARG A 83 29.25 21.34 -8.87
N LYS A 84 29.73 22.24 -9.77
CA LYS A 84 28.88 22.78 -10.84
C LYS A 84 28.47 21.71 -11.86
N ALA A 85 29.40 20.81 -12.23
CA ALA A 85 29.09 19.68 -13.10
C ALA A 85 28.04 18.77 -12.49
N ASN A 86 28.17 18.44 -11.20
CA ASN A 86 27.21 17.60 -10.48
C ASN A 86 25.81 18.23 -10.41
N PHE A 87 25.70 19.55 -10.23
CA PHE A 87 24.40 20.24 -10.24
C PHE A 87 23.76 20.22 -11.64
N VAL A 88 24.55 20.42 -12.71
CA VAL A 88 24.04 20.34 -14.08
C VAL A 88 23.54 18.93 -14.39
N VAL A 89 24.31 17.91 -14.04
CA VAL A 89 23.91 16.50 -14.22
C VAL A 89 22.64 16.18 -13.41
N ALA A 90 22.57 16.59 -12.14
CA ALA A 90 21.38 16.41 -11.31
C ALA A 90 20.15 17.10 -11.93
N GLY A 91 20.32 18.31 -12.46
CA GLY A 91 19.25 19.02 -13.17
C GLY A 91 18.76 18.28 -14.42
N ILE A 92 19.68 17.72 -15.22
CA ILE A 92 19.35 16.91 -16.41
C ILE A 92 18.59 15.64 -16.00
N ILE A 93 19.03 14.95 -14.94
CA ILE A 93 18.36 13.74 -14.42
C ILE A 93 16.96 14.08 -13.95
N LEU A 94 16.78 15.15 -13.19
CA LEU A 94 15.46 15.58 -12.69
C LEU A 94 14.54 16.00 -13.84
N ALA A 95 15.05 16.74 -14.83
CA ALA A 95 14.29 17.12 -16.01
C ALA A 95 13.83 15.87 -16.81
N PHE A 96 14.71 14.90 -16.99
CA PHE A 96 14.36 13.64 -17.65
C PHE A 96 13.31 12.86 -16.86
N LEU A 97 13.48 12.70 -15.54
CA LEU A 97 12.50 12.04 -14.68
C LEU A 97 11.14 12.72 -14.75
N TYR A 98 11.11 14.06 -14.74
CA TYR A 98 9.86 14.80 -14.86
C TYR A 98 9.20 14.58 -16.23
N LEU A 99 9.95 14.73 -17.34
CA LEU A 99 9.42 14.56 -18.69
C LEU A 99 8.92 13.14 -18.93
N PHE A 100 9.68 12.14 -18.47
CA PHE A 100 9.28 10.75 -18.55
C PHE A 100 8.02 10.45 -17.73
N SER A 101 7.95 10.96 -16.49
CA SER A 101 6.78 10.81 -15.64
C SER A 101 5.56 11.53 -16.21
N PHE A 102 5.75 12.71 -16.78
CA PHE A 102 4.68 13.46 -17.46
C PHE A 102 4.12 12.69 -18.65
N TRP A 103 5.02 12.13 -19.46
CA TRP A 103 4.60 11.32 -20.58
C TRP A 103 3.85 10.05 -20.16
N LEU A 104 4.28 9.38 -19.09
CA LEU A 104 3.66 8.16 -18.58
C LEU A 104 2.30 8.42 -17.93
N LEU A 105 2.19 9.47 -17.10
CA LEU A 105 1.01 9.78 -16.30
C LEU A 105 0.01 10.70 -17.02
N ASN A 106 0.41 11.30 -18.14
CA ASN A 106 -0.37 12.27 -18.92
C ASN A 106 -1.00 13.41 -18.08
N ASN A 107 -0.38 13.72 -16.93
CA ASN A 107 -0.82 14.76 -16.00
C ASN A 107 0.39 15.41 -15.33
N TRP A 108 0.53 16.72 -15.53
CA TRP A 108 1.68 17.47 -15.03
C TRP A 108 1.79 17.50 -13.49
N LYS A 109 0.64 17.53 -12.78
CA LYS A 109 0.61 17.54 -11.31
C LYS A 109 1.11 16.21 -10.75
N TYR A 110 0.58 15.10 -11.24
CA TYR A 110 1.01 13.77 -10.80
C TYR A 110 2.46 13.48 -11.17
N ALA A 111 2.94 13.93 -12.32
CA ALA A 111 4.36 13.83 -12.70
C ALA A 111 5.26 14.58 -11.73
N LEU A 112 4.87 15.79 -11.34
CA LEU A 112 5.62 16.59 -10.36
C LEU A 112 5.65 15.93 -8.98
N PHE A 113 4.49 15.46 -8.49
CA PHE A 113 4.42 14.74 -7.21
C PHE A 113 5.24 13.46 -7.22
N PHE A 114 5.23 12.71 -8.31
CA PHE A 114 6.01 11.49 -8.46
C PHE A 114 7.52 11.79 -8.44
N MET A 115 7.98 12.79 -9.18
CA MET A 115 9.38 13.24 -9.18
C MET A 115 9.82 13.69 -7.77
N ILE A 116 9.01 14.51 -7.09
CA ILE A 116 9.28 14.95 -5.71
C ILE A 116 9.31 13.74 -4.78
N GLY A 117 8.38 12.80 -4.92
CA GLY A 117 8.33 11.57 -4.13
C GLY A 117 9.61 10.75 -4.24
N ILE A 118 10.13 10.55 -5.46
CA ILE A 118 11.42 9.87 -5.69
C ILE A 118 12.55 10.64 -4.98
N LEU A 119 12.61 11.95 -5.15
CA LEU A 119 13.67 12.78 -4.55
C LEU A 119 13.63 12.71 -3.01
N VAL A 120 12.45 12.83 -2.42
CA VAL A 120 12.25 12.72 -0.97
C VAL A 120 12.65 11.32 -0.48
N THR A 121 12.26 10.27 -1.19
CA THR A 121 12.64 8.87 -0.89
C THR A 121 14.16 8.72 -0.81
N PHE A 122 14.88 9.21 -1.82
CA PHE A 122 16.35 9.16 -1.82
C PHE A 122 16.98 10.01 -0.70
N LEU A 123 16.46 11.21 -0.43
CA LEU A 123 16.95 12.08 0.64
C LEU A 123 16.74 11.46 2.02
N VAL A 124 15.56 10.89 2.28
CA VAL A 124 15.26 10.23 3.55
C VAL A 124 16.12 8.99 3.73
N LEU A 125 16.26 8.17 2.67
CA LEU A 125 17.11 6.98 2.72
C LEU A 125 18.59 7.34 2.96
N MET A 126 19.08 8.42 2.33
CA MET A 126 20.42 8.95 2.57
C MET A 126 20.58 9.45 4.01
N GLY A 127 19.55 10.11 4.56
CA GLY A 127 19.50 10.54 5.95
C GLY A 127 19.58 9.39 6.93
N ILE A 128 18.75 8.36 6.76
CA ILE A 128 18.74 7.13 7.58
C ILE A 128 20.10 6.43 7.52
N THR A 129 20.65 6.26 6.31
CA THR A 129 21.97 5.64 6.11
C THR A 129 23.08 6.43 6.78
N SER A 130 23.07 7.76 6.65
CA SER A 130 24.04 8.64 7.32
C SER A 130 23.95 8.54 8.83
N LEU A 131 22.73 8.47 9.37
CA LEU A 131 22.47 8.32 10.80
C LEU A 131 23.04 6.99 11.31
N PHE A 132 22.81 5.88 10.60
CA PHE A 132 23.38 4.58 10.95
C PHE A 132 24.91 4.60 10.93
N LEU A 133 25.50 5.14 9.86
CA LEU A 133 26.96 5.24 9.78
C LEU A 133 27.55 6.12 10.88
N LYS A 134 26.93 7.27 11.22
CA LYS A 134 27.33 8.10 12.34
C LYS A 134 27.18 7.37 13.67
N GLY A 135 26.07 6.66 13.89
CA GLY A 135 25.83 5.85 15.08
C GLY A 135 26.90 4.77 15.27
N ILE A 136 27.22 4.00 14.23
CA ILE A 136 28.27 2.98 14.27
C ILE A 136 29.63 3.62 14.58
N LYS A 137 29.92 4.81 14.03
CA LYS A 137 31.16 5.54 14.32
C LYS A 137 31.22 6.03 15.76
N ALA A 138 30.12 6.49 16.32
CA ALA A 138 30.03 6.99 17.71
C ALA A 138 30.17 5.85 18.73
N PHE A 139 29.54 4.71 18.46
CA PHE A 139 29.57 3.51 19.31
C PHE A 139 30.57 2.45 18.81
N PHE A 140 31.70 2.90 18.25
CA PHE A 140 32.66 1.99 17.61
C PHE A 140 33.24 0.99 18.62
N PRO A 141 33.07 -0.34 18.39
CA PRO A 141 33.47 -1.36 19.34
C PRO A 141 34.99 -1.63 19.27
N SER A 142 35.76 -0.88 20.03
CA SER A 142 37.23 -0.99 20.08
C SER A 142 37.74 -2.34 20.66
N SER A 143 36.90 -3.03 21.43
CA SER A 143 37.22 -4.33 22.07
C SER A 143 37.08 -5.53 21.13
N TRP A 144 36.51 -5.34 19.94
CA TRP A 144 36.31 -6.44 18.98
C TRP A 144 37.63 -6.92 18.37
N GLY A 145 37.65 -8.19 18.00
CA GLY A 145 38.81 -8.79 17.32
C GLY A 145 39.15 -8.10 16.00
N PHE A 146 40.42 -8.23 15.58
CA PHE A 146 40.95 -7.54 14.39
C PHE A 146 40.07 -7.68 13.15
N ILE A 147 39.53 -8.87 12.84
CA ILE A 147 38.74 -9.15 11.63
C ILE A 147 37.45 -8.30 11.64
N SER A 148 36.69 -8.31 12.73
CA SER A 148 35.41 -7.58 12.84
C SER A 148 35.64 -6.08 12.87
N ARG A 149 36.69 -5.62 13.56
CA ARG A 149 37.05 -4.21 13.61
C ARG A 149 37.51 -3.69 12.25
N GLN A 150 38.32 -4.46 11.52
CA GLN A 150 38.82 -4.10 10.21
C GLN A 150 37.69 -4.06 9.16
N SER A 151 36.76 -5.02 9.17
CA SER A 151 35.61 -5.02 8.28
C SER A 151 34.69 -3.80 8.52
N LEU A 152 34.52 -3.39 9.77
CA LEU A 152 33.75 -2.20 10.12
C LEU A 152 34.45 -0.90 9.68
N LEU A 153 35.78 -0.81 9.90
CA LEU A 153 36.59 0.33 9.45
C LEU A 153 36.56 0.52 7.94
N ASN A 154 36.48 -0.57 7.17
CA ASN A 154 36.38 -0.51 5.73
C ASN A 154 35.13 0.28 5.24
N LEU A 155 34.04 0.29 6.00
CA LEU A 155 32.84 1.07 5.65
C LEU A 155 33.08 2.59 5.67
N PHE A 156 34.05 3.07 6.43
CA PHE A 156 34.34 4.48 6.66
C PHE A 156 35.51 5.02 5.84
N ARG A 157 36.13 4.21 5.00
CA ARG A 157 37.28 4.66 4.20
C ARG A 157 36.89 5.77 3.22
N PRO A 158 37.74 6.79 3.03
CA PRO A 158 37.55 7.78 2.00
C PRO A 158 37.54 7.12 0.62
N GLN A 159 36.67 7.58 -0.27
CA GLN A 159 36.41 7.04 -1.61
C GLN A 159 35.75 5.63 -1.65
N ASN A 160 35.30 5.09 -0.52
CA ASN A 160 34.53 3.85 -0.53
C ASN A 160 33.11 4.12 -1.02
N GLN A 161 32.58 3.27 -1.89
CA GLN A 161 31.22 3.31 -2.42
C GLN A 161 30.16 2.79 -1.44
N THR A 162 30.49 2.72 -0.14
CA THR A 162 29.61 2.21 0.93
C THR A 162 28.23 2.83 0.89
N MET A 163 28.16 4.17 0.80
CA MET A 163 26.90 4.90 0.76
C MET A 163 26.07 4.50 -0.47
N THR A 164 26.70 4.41 -1.64
CA THR A 164 26.03 4.02 -2.88
C THR A 164 25.50 2.58 -2.81
N LEU A 165 26.28 1.65 -2.23
CA LEU A 165 25.87 0.26 -2.06
C LEU A 165 24.69 0.14 -1.09
N ILE A 166 24.76 0.81 0.07
CA ILE A 166 23.65 0.82 1.05
C ILE A 166 22.39 1.43 0.43
N LEU A 167 22.52 2.53 -0.32
CA LEU A 167 21.39 3.15 -1.01
C LEU A 167 20.78 2.21 -2.07
N ALA A 168 21.60 1.53 -2.86
CA ALA A 168 21.11 0.58 -3.88
C ALA A 168 20.36 -0.60 -3.26
N ILE A 169 20.92 -1.19 -2.19
CA ILE A 169 20.27 -2.26 -1.43
C ILE A 169 19.01 -1.74 -0.75
N GLY A 170 19.09 -0.55 -0.14
CA GLY A 170 17.99 0.09 0.58
C GLY A 170 16.80 0.40 -0.31
N VAL A 171 17.01 0.92 -1.53
CA VAL A 171 15.94 1.18 -2.51
C VAL A 171 15.26 -0.14 -2.92
N GLY A 172 16.03 -1.19 -3.24
CA GLY A 172 15.47 -2.50 -3.56
C GLY A 172 14.62 -3.06 -2.42
N THR A 173 15.15 -3.01 -1.20
CA THR A 173 14.43 -3.46 0.01
C THR A 173 13.19 -2.62 0.28
N PHE A 174 13.28 -1.29 0.12
CA PHE A 174 12.16 -0.36 0.26
C PHE A 174 11.00 -0.72 -0.68
N LEU A 175 11.29 -0.93 -1.97
CA LEU A 175 10.26 -1.27 -2.96
C LEU A 175 9.54 -2.58 -2.61
N ILE A 176 10.30 -3.63 -2.27
CA ILE A 176 9.73 -4.94 -1.92
C ILE A 176 8.90 -4.84 -0.63
N SER A 177 9.44 -4.21 0.41
CA SER A 177 8.74 -4.07 1.69
C SER A 177 7.47 -3.22 1.57
N THR A 178 7.52 -2.13 0.76
CA THR A 178 6.35 -1.28 0.51
C THR A 178 5.25 -2.04 -0.21
N LEU A 179 5.59 -2.87 -1.20
CA LEU A 179 4.62 -3.74 -1.88
C LEU A 179 3.93 -4.70 -0.90
N TYR A 180 4.70 -5.31 0.02
CA TYR A 180 4.14 -6.20 1.04
C TYR A 180 3.22 -5.46 2.01
N PHE A 181 3.65 -4.32 2.55
CA PHE A 181 2.80 -3.55 3.47
C PHE A 181 1.53 -3.03 2.79
N THR A 182 1.63 -2.56 1.54
CA THR A 182 0.46 -2.11 0.78
C THR A 182 -0.50 -3.27 0.49
N LYS A 183 0.02 -4.46 0.13
CA LYS A 183 -0.77 -5.68 -0.04
C LYS A 183 -1.53 -6.02 1.24
N ASP A 184 -0.83 -6.07 2.38
CA ASP A 184 -1.44 -6.46 3.66
C ASP A 184 -2.51 -5.44 4.09
N MET A 185 -2.29 -4.13 3.87
CA MET A 185 -3.30 -3.10 4.10
C MET A 185 -4.51 -3.26 3.19
N LEU A 186 -4.30 -3.53 1.91
CA LEU A 186 -5.38 -3.75 0.96
C LEU A 186 -6.21 -4.98 1.35
N LEU A 187 -5.55 -6.08 1.70
CA LEU A 187 -6.21 -7.29 2.17
C LEU A 187 -6.94 -7.06 3.49
N ALA A 188 -6.36 -6.33 4.43
CA ALA A 188 -7.00 -5.99 5.70
C ALA A 188 -8.26 -5.13 5.51
N LYS A 189 -8.23 -4.18 4.56
CA LYS A 189 -9.40 -3.34 4.22
C LYS A 189 -10.51 -4.14 3.55
N LEU A 190 -10.15 -5.15 2.76
CA LEU A 190 -11.07 -5.97 1.99
C LEU A 190 -11.38 -7.32 2.65
N SER A 191 -10.62 -7.72 3.68
CA SER A 191 -10.93 -8.92 4.45
C SER A 191 -12.15 -8.66 5.30
N PHE A 192 -13.29 -9.08 4.78
CA PHE A 192 -14.46 -9.29 5.61
C PHE A 192 -14.07 -10.32 6.69
N GLN A 193 -14.37 -10.01 7.95
CA GLN A 193 -14.15 -10.97 9.03
C GLN A 193 -14.94 -12.24 8.70
N SER A 194 -14.31 -13.18 8.03
CA SER A 194 -14.88 -14.49 7.72
C SER A 194 -14.76 -15.33 8.99
N GLY A 195 -15.79 -15.32 9.79
CA GLY A 195 -15.91 -16.17 10.98
C GLY A 195 -17.32 -16.77 11.05
N ASP A 196 -17.49 -17.86 11.77
CA ASP A 196 -18.80 -18.51 12.01
C ASP A 196 -19.87 -17.57 12.61
N SER A 197 -19.46 -16.39 13.06
CA SER A 197 -20.33 -15.33 13.58
C SER A 197 -20.71 -14.27 12.52
N THR A 198 -20.14 -14.32 11.31
CA THR A 198 -20.46 -13.35 10.27
C THR A 198 -21.63 -13.85 9.43
N PRO A 199 -22.71 -13.06 9.27
CA PRO A 199 -23.85 -13.47 8.47
C PRO A 199 -23.45 -13.56 6.99
N ASN A 200 -23.85 -14.62 6.32
CA ASN A 200 -23.66 -14.78 4.88
C ASN A 200 -24.99 -14.98 4.12
N ILE A 201 -26.10 -15.13 4.85
CA ILE A 201 -27.46 -15.15 4.32
C ILE A 201 -28.28 -14.08 5.01
N ILE A 202 -28.97 -13.26 4.24
CA ILE A 202 -29.91 -12.25 4.71
C ILE A 202 -31.29 -12.57 4.17
N LEU A 203 -32.25 -12.61 5.09
CA LEU A 203 -33.67 -12.79 4.83
C LEU A 203 -34.36 -11.44 4.94
N MET A 204 -34.91 -10.93 3.86
CA MET A 204 -35.60 -9.66 3.80
C MET A 204 -37.11 -9.85 3.67
N ASP A 205 -37.87 -8.82 3.98
CA ASP A 205 -39.34 -8.77 3.86
C ASP A 205 -40.07 -9.81 4.75
N VAL A 206 -39.43 -10.20 5.86
CA VAL A 206 -40.06 -11.08 6.85
C VAL A 206 -41.12 -10.30 7.63
N GLN A 207 -42.40 -10.68 7.48
CA GLN A 207 -43.50 -10.02 8.16
C GLN A 207 -43.45 -10.30 9.66
N ASN A 208 -44.02 -9.39 10.45
CA ASN A 208 -43.94 -9.45 11.92
C ASN A 208 -44.52 -10.76 12.46
N GLU A 209 -45.62 -11.24 11.86
CA GLU A 209 -46.30 -12.49 12.23
C GLU A 209 -45.48 -13.74 11.88
N GLN A 210 -44.60 -13.63 10.88
CA GLN A 210 -43.75 -14.73 10.41
C GLN A 210 -42.41 -14.79 11.15
N ARG A 211 -41.98 -13.71 11.78
CA ARG A 211 -40.64 -13.50 12.34
C ARG A 211 -40.20 -14.68 13.22
N ASP A 212 -40.98 -15.04 14.22
CA ASP A 212 -40.59 -16.07 15.18
C ASP A 212 -40.58 -17.47 14.54
N ALA A 213 -41.52 -17.74 13.62
CA ALA A 213 -41.55 -19.00 12.89
C ALA A 213 -40.38 -19.15 11.92
N VAL A 214 -39.97 -18.07 11.27
CA VAL A 214 -38.78 -18.04 10.41
C VAL A 214 -37.51 -18.15 11.24
N ALA A 215 -37.41 -17.40 12.35
CA ALA A 215 -36.27 -17.48 13.26
C ALA A 215 -36.06 -18.90 13.81
N ASN A 216 -37.11 -19.60 14.16
CA ASN A 216 -37.06 -21.00 14.64
C ASN A 216 -36.68 -22.01 13.53
N SER A 217 -36.81 -21.67 12.27
CA SER A 217 -36.36 -22.50 11.14
C SER A 217 -34.89 -22.28 10.77
N LEU A 218 -34.19 -21.34 11.38
CA LEU A 218 -32.77 -21.06 11.21
C LEU A 218 -31.96 -21.76 12.30
N ASP A 219 -30.84 -22.38 11.96
CA ASP A 219 -29.93 -23.01 12.91
C ASP A 219 -29.42 -22.01 13.95
N LYS A 220 -29.15 -20.78 13.49
CA LYS A 220 -28.67 -19.65 14.32
C LYS A 220 -29.10 -18.33 13.71
N VAL A 221 -29.83 -17.53 14.47
CA VAL A 221 -30.11 -16.14 14.12
C VAL A 221 -28.99 -15.27 14.67
N ILE A 222 -28.32 -14.51 13.76
CA ILE A 222 -27.25 -13.58 14.12
C ILE A 222 -27.85 -12.22 14.46
N ASP A 223 -28.67 -11.68 13.53
CA ASP A 223 -29.37 -10.42 13.72
C ASP A 223 -30.85 -10.58 13.42
N ASN A 224 -31.68 -9.84 14.15
CA ASN A 224 -33.10 -9.67 13.89
C ASN A 224 -33.41 -8.18 14.01
N ILE A 225 -33.54 -7.52 12.86
CA ILE A 225 -33.61 -6.06 12.77
C ILE A 225 -34.95 -5.65 12.17
N PRO A 226 -35.79 -4.92 12.94
CA PRO A 226 -37.02 -4.35 12.43
C PRO A 226 -36.71 -3.16 11.51
N ILE A 227 -37.46 -3.04 10.42
CA ILE A 227 -37.33 -1.96 9.46
C ILE A 227 -38.68 -1.27 9.27
N VAL A 228 -38.67 0.04 9.45
CA VAL A 228 -39.78 0.92 9.15
C VAL A 228 -39.42 1.80 7.96
N THR A 229 -40.33 1.93 6.99
CA THR A 229 -40.14 2.83 5.85
C THR A 229 -40.78 4.17 6.11
N MET A 230 -40.08 5.25 5.78
CA MET A 230 -40.58 6.60 5.94
C MET A 230 -39.98 7.57 4.92
N ARG A 231 -40.66 8.70 4.70
CA ARG A 231 -40.19 9.78 3.83
C ARG A 231 -40.07 11.09 4.60
N VAL A 232 -39.08 11.90 4.23
CA VAL A 232 -38.96 13.24 4.80
C VAL A 232 -40.15 14.11 4.38
N HIS A 233 -40.79 14.75 5.35
CA HIS A 233 -41.87 15.69 5.14
C HIS A 233 -41.40 17.14 5.24
N SER A 234 -40.58 17.48 6.23
CA SER A 234 -40.01 18.82 6.39
C SER A 234 -38.62 18.74 7.05
N ILE A 235 -37.78 19.75 6.77
CA ILE A 235 -36.46 19.91 7.37
C ILE A 235 -36.37 21.32 7.95
N LYS A 236 -36.04 21.46 9.24
CA LYS A 236 -35.94 22.74 9.96
C LYS A 236 -37.21 23.60 9.78
N GLY A 237 -38.37 22.94 9.82
CA GLY A 237 -39.68 23.59 9.67
C GLY A 237 -40.10 23.94 8.24
N LYS A 238 -39.24 23.82 7.23
CA LYS A 238 -39.58 24.02 5.82
C LYS A 238 -40.04 22.69 5.20
N SER A 239 -41.19 22.72 4.52
CA SER A 239 -41.71 21.53 3.84
C SER A 239 -40.83 21.15 2.64
N VAL A 240 -40.81 19.85 2.28
CA VAL A 240 -40.10 19.36 1.08
C VAL A 240 -40.50 20.12 -0.18
N ASN A 241 -41.78 20.51 -0.31
CA ASN A 241 -42.25 21.28 -1.48
C ASN A 241 -41.72 22.71 -1.50
N GLU A 242 -41.54 23.35 -0.37
CA GLU A 242 -40.89 24.66 -0.26
C GLU A 242 -39.42 24.60 -0.57
N ILE A 243 -38.70 23.58 -0.03
CA ILE A 243 -37.29 23.38 -0.28
C ILE A 243 -37.01 23.11 -1.77
N ARG A 244 -37.87 22.35 -2.45
CA ARG A 244 -37.74 22.07 -3.90
C ARG A 244 -37.96 23.32 -4.77
N LYS A 245 -38.75 24.28 -4.32
CA LYS A 245 -38.99 25.55 -5.04
C LYS A 245 -37.89 26.58 -4.78
N ASP A 246 -37.11 26.41 -3.74
CA ASP A 246 -36.01 27.30 -3.37
C ASP A 246 -34.77 27.00 -4.22
N SER A 247 -34.54 27.80 -5.26
CA SER A 247 -33.35 27.64 -6.15
C SER A 247 -32.01 27.81 -5.45
N ASN A 248 -31.99 28.38 -4.23
CA ASN A 248 -30.79 28.57 -3.42
C ASN A 248 -30.60 27.47 -2.38
N SER A 249 -31.47 26.46 -2.36
CA SER A 249 -31.34 25.37 -1.43
C SER A 249 -30.10 24.52 -1.76
N THR A 250 -29.24 24.32 -0.77
CA THR A 250 -28.03 23.49 -0.86
C THR A 250 -28.25 22.05 -0.33
N ILE A 251 -29.47 21.73 0.07
CA ILE A 251 -29.86 20.37 0.49
C ILE A 251 -29.83 19.45 -0.73
N ASN A 252 -29.17 18.29 -0.58
CA ASN A 252 -29.05 17.34 -1.68
C ASN A 252 -30.44 16.77 -2.05
N PRO A 253 -30.88 16.85 -3.33
CA PRO A 253 -32.20 16.42 -3.76
C PRO A 253 -32.56 14.97 -3.45
N TRP A 254 -31.57 14.08 -3.34
CA TRP A 254 -31.85 12.68 -3.01
C TRP A 254 -32.51 12.52 -1.64
N VAL A 255 -32.12 13.34 -0.66
CA VAL A 255 -32.71 13.30 0.69
C VAL A 255 -34.21 13.58 0.67
N LEU A 256 -34.66 14.47 -0.24
CA LEU A 256 -36.05 14.85 -0.37
C LEU A 256 -36.92 13.84 -1.13
N ASN A 257 -36.29 12.97 -1.91
CA ASN A 257 -36.95 11.99 -2.76
C ASN A 257 -36.85 10.54 -2.23
N HIS A 258 -35.92 10.31 -1.32
CA HIS A 258 -35.61 8.97 -0.84
C HIS A 258 -36.65 8.45 0.14
N GLU A 259 -36.95 7.17 0.02
CA GLU A 259 -37.71 6.44 1.03
C GLU A 259 -36.73 5.80 1.99
N PHE A 260 -36.61 6.38 3.18
CA PHE A 260 -35.69 5.92 4.18
C PHE A 260 -36.18 4.62 4.81
N ARG A 261 -35.31 3.64 4.85
CA ARG A 261 -35.45 2.43 5.67
C ARG A 261 -34.72 2.70 6.98
N VAL A 262 -35.46 2.79 8.06
CA VAL A 262 -34.92 3.09 9.39
C VAL A 262 -35.14 1.93 10.32
N THR A 263 -34.37 1.89 11.39
CA THR A 263 -34.53 0.90 12.47
C THR A 263 -34.59 1.60 13.82
N TYR A 264 -34.91 0.86 14.84
CA TYR A 264 -34.87 1.31 16.24
C TYR A 264 -34.11 0.32 17.08
N ARG A 265 -33.33 0.82 18.04
CA ARG A 265 -32.54 -0.02 18.95
C ARG A 265 -31.99 0.80 20.12
N ASP A 266 -31.58 0.09 21.19
CA ASP A 266 -31.04 0.64 22.43
C ASP A 266 -29.52 0.85 22.45
N SER A 267 -28.77 0.27 21.49
CA SER A 267 -27.31 0.24 21.51
C SER A 267 -26.71 0.50 20.12
N LEU A 268 -25.46 0.97 20.09
CA LEU A 268 -24.65 1.08 18.89
C LEU A 268 -24.15 -0.30 18.47
N ILE A 269 -23.96 -0.50 17.18
CA ILE A 269 -23.30 -1.69 16.62
C ILE A 269 -21.81 -1.42 16.39
N ALA A 270 -21.03 -2.48 16.18
CA ALA A 270 -19.58 -2.39 16.07
C ALA A 270 -19.07 -1.56 14.87
N SER A 271 -19.93 -1.32 13.85
CA SER A 271 -19.64 -0.46 12.69
C SER A 271 -19.91 1.03 12.93
N GLU A 272 -20.32 1.43 14.12
CA GLU A 272 -20.78 2.77 14.42
C GLU A 272 -20.05 3.40 15.59
N SER A 273 -19.82 4.72 15.50
CA SER A 273 -19.32 5.54 16.60
C SER A 273 -19.99 6.91 16.59
N ILE A 274 -20.11 7.53 17.78
CA ILE A 274 -20.71 8.86 17.90
C ILE A 274 -19.67 9.90 17.50
N ALA A 275 -19.99 10.72 16.49
CA ALA A 275 -19.18 11.85 16.09
C ALA A 275 -19.51 13.11 16.90
N SER A 276 -20.80 13.34 17.19
CA SER A 276 -21.26 14.49 18.00
C SER A 276 -22.61 14.19 18.65
N GLY A 277 -22.89 14.84 19.77
CA GLY A 277 -24.14 14.65 20.52
C GLY A 277 -24.10 13.48 21.47
N THR A 278 -25.28 12.99 21.92
CA THR A 278 -25.44 11.91 22.89
C THR A 278 -26.38 10.83 22.37
N TRP A 279 -26.05 9.56 22.65
CA TRP A 279 -26.92 8.44 22.30
C TRP A 279 -28.12 8.39 23.23
N VAL A 280 -29.32 8.22 22.67
CA VAL A 280 -30.58 8.00 23.43
C VAL A 280 -31.00 6.55 23.18
N PRO A 281 -30.91 5.66 24.18
CA PRO A 281 -31.19 4.25 23.99
C PRO A 281 -32.69 3.94 23.93
N GLU A 282 -33.50 4.63 24.71
CA GLU A 282 -34.93 4.39 24.86
C GLU A 282 -35.68 5.71 25.08
N GLU A 283 -36.84 5.85 24.49
CA GLU A 283 -37.72 7.01 24.65
C GLU A 283 -39.18 6.57 24.54
N THR A 284 -40.06 7.18 25.33
CA THR A 284 -41.50 6.94 25.21
C THR A 284 -42.11 7.90 24.23
N TYR A 285 -42.89 7.40 23.29
CA TYR A 285 -43.57 8.23 22.30
C TYR A 285 -44.57 9.21 22.92
N ASP A 286 -44.36 10.50 22.68
CA ASP A 286 -45.28 11.59 23.02
C ASP A 286 -45.57 12.41 21.77
N PRO A 287 -46.82 12.43 21.28
CA PRO A 287 -47.17 13.21 20.08
C PRO A 287 -46.87 14.70 20.14
N GLN A 288 -46.74 15.26 21.37
CA GLN A 288 -46.49 16.70 21.57
C GLN A 288 -44.98 17.06 21.61
N ARG A 289 -44.08 16.07 21.62
CA ARG A 289 -42.65 16.28 21.72
C ARG A 289 -41.90 15.69 20.50
N PRO A 290 -40.85 16.37 19.99
CA PRO A 290 -40.02 15.78 18.97
C PRO A 290 -39.28 14.57 19.52
N VAL A 291 -39.28 13.47 18.76
CA VAL A 291 -38.57 12.24 19.09
C VAL A 291 -37.09 12.38 18.84
N SER A 292 -36.23 11.89 19.73
CA SER A 292 -34.79 11.88 19.56
C SER A 292 -34.39 10.89 18.47
N ILE A 293 -33.55 11.31 17.52
CA ILE A 293 -33.01 10.42 16.48
C ILE A 293 -31.50 10.52 16.39
N SER A 294 -30.91 9.45 15.91
CA SER A 294 -29.49 9.36 15.54
C SER A 294 -29.37 9.31 14.03
N ILE A 295 -28.57 10.20 13.44
CA ILE A 295 -28.34 10.25 11.99
C ILE A 295 -26.89 9.94 11.64
N ALA A 296 -26.65 9.35 10.47
CA ALA A 296 -25.31 9.17 9.93
C ALA A 296 -24.73 10.51 9.42
N GLU A 297 -23.40 10.66 9.44
CA GLU A 297 -22.71 11.85 8.91
C GLU A 297 -23.10 12.19 7.46
N SER A 298 -23.39 11.18 6.64
CA SER A 298 -23.87 11.38 5.27
C SER A 298 -25.18 12.16 5.24
N ILE A 299 -26.12 11.83 6.13
CA ILE A 299 -27.40 12.57 6.24
C ILE A 299 -27.17 13.96 6.82
N SER A 300 -26.34 14.07 7.87
CA SER A 300 -26.00 15.39 8.44
C SER A 300 -25.47 16.34 7.38
N ARG A 301 -24.51 15.89 6.56
CA ARG A 301 -23.92 16.68 5.47
C ARG A 301 -24.91 16.99 4.35
N ASP A 302 -25.65 15.98 3.86
CA ASP A 302 -26.47 16.11 2.66
C ASP A 302 -27.82 16.81 2.92
N ALA A 303 -28.32 16.74 4.16
CA ALA A 303 -29.53 17.45 4.62
C ALA A 303 -29.20 18.73 5.40
N LEU A 304 -27.92 19.05 5.63
CA LEU A 304 -27.45 20.19 6.42
C LEU A 304 -28.05 20.18 7.84
N LEU A 305 -28.08 19.02 8.47
CA LEU A 305 -28.62 18.81 9.82
C LEU A 305 -27.49 18.71 10.84
N GLU A 306 -27.64 19.45 11.94
CA GLU A 306 -26.76 19.40 13.11
C GLU A 306 -27.50 18.88 14.33
N VAL A 307 -26.76 18.55 15.40
CA VAL A 307 -27.35 18.14 16.69
C VAL A 307 -28.25 19.27 17.21
N GLY A 308 -29.50 18.93 17.49
CA GLY A 308 -30.53 19.85 17.95
C GLY A 308 -31.52 20.30 16.89
N ASP A 309 -31.22 20.12 15.60
CA ASP A 309 -32.11 20.42 14.49
C ASP A 309 -33.32 19.48 14.44
N THR A 310 -34.42 19.96 13.82
CA THR A 310 -35.66 19.20 13.65
C THR A 310 -35.87 18.75 12.23
N ILE A 311 -36.35 17.53 12.08
CA ILE A 311 -36.78 16.92 10.82
C ILE A 311 -38.11 16.21 11.05
N SER A 312 -39.05 16.33 10.13
CA SER A 312 -40.31 15.59 10.22
C SER A 312 -40.39 14.54 9.15
N PHE A 313 -40.91 13.39 9.53
CA PHE A 313 -41.10 12.25 8.64
C PHE A 313 -42.59 11.95 8.45
N ASN A 314 -42.95 11.48 7.28
CA ASN A 314 -44.17 10.77 7.05
C ASN A 314 -43.91 9.27 7.20
N VAL A 315 -44.39 8.71 8.30
CA VAL A 315 -44.29 7.28 8.62
C VAL A 315 -45.59 6.62 8.18
N GLN A 316 -45.65 6.22 6.91
CA GLN A 316 -46.83 5.55 6.32
C GLN A 316 -48.16 6.25 6.56
N GLY A 317 -48.19 7.58 6.46
CA GLY A 317 -49.37 8.40 6.65
C GLY A 317 -49.42 9.19 7.96
N VAL A 318 -48.62 8.82 8.95
CA VAL A 318 -48.50 9.53 10.23
C VAL A 318 -47.31 10.48 10.21
N LEU A 319 -47.55 11.76 10.49
CA LEU A 319 -46.50 12.76 10.61
C LEU A 319 -45.83 12.66 11.99
N MET A 320 -44.53 12.48 12.00
CA MET A 320 -43.71 12.39 13.20
C MET A 320 -42.58 13.41 13.12
N THR A 321 -42.48 14.28 14.11
CA THR A 321 -41.39 15.23 14.24
C THR A 321 -40.29 14.65 15.09
N ALA A 322 -39.05 14.70 14.57
CA ALA A 322 -37.87 14.20 15.24
C ALA A 322 -36.84 15.33 15.42
N LYS A 323 -36.01 15.20 16.46
CA LYS A 323 -34.88 16.08 16.77
C LYS A 323 -33.59 15.27 16.71
N VAL A 324 -32.59 15.79 16.05
CA VAL A 324 -31.27 15.13 15.96
C VAL A 324 -30.60 15.17 17.35
N ALA A 325 -30.49 14.01 18.00
CA ALA A 325 -29.81 13.85 19.29
C ALA A 325 -28.30 13.64 19.12
N ASN A 326 -27.91 12.95 18.06
CA ASN A 326 -26.50 12.73 17.74
C ASN A 326 -26.27 12.49 16.24
N VAL A 327 -25.01 12.68 15.82
CA VAL A 327 -24.49 12.31 14.51
C VAL A 327 -23.51 11.16 14.70
N ARG A 328 -23.65 10.10 13.89
CA ARG A 328 -22.83 8.90 13.93
C ARG A 328 -21.93 8.82 12.70
N THR A 329 -20.67 8.43 12.91
CA THR A 329 -19.82 7.88 11.85
C THR A 329 -20.19 6.41 11.67
N VAL A 330 -20.44 5.99 10.43
CA VAL A 330 -20.83 4.62 10.08
C VAL A 330 -19.80 4.05 9.12
N ASP A 331 -19.20 2.93 9.50
CA ASP A 331 -18.30 2.16 8.62
C ASP A 331 -19.13 1.26 7.69
N TRP A 332 -19.47 1.80 6.52
CA TRP A 332 -20.24 1.11 5.49
C TRP A 332 -19.49 -0.06 4.83
N GLY A 333 -18.19 -0.20 5.08
CA GLY A 333 -17.37 -1.29 4.56
C GLY A 333 -17.53 -2.61 5.33
N ARG A 334 -18.13 -2.58 6.52
CA ARG A 334 -18.38 -3.80 7.30
C ARG A 334 -19.64 -4.48 6.80
N MET A 335 -19.61 -5.83 6.78
CA MET A 335 -20.79 -6.65 6.46
C MET A 335 -21.78 -6.69 7.65
N GLN A 336 -22.31 -5.53 8.00
CA GLN A 336 -23.37 -5.36 8.99
C GLN A 336 -24.49 -4.52 8.37
N LEU A 337 -25.73 -4.78 8.81
CA LEU A 337 -26.86 -3.99 8.37
C LEU A 337 -26.81 -2.61 9.01
N ASN A 338 -26.38 -1.63 8.23
CA ASN A 338 -26.23 -0.24 8.64
C ASN A 338 -27.43 0.59 8.19
N PHE A 339 -27.79 1.58 8.99
CA PHE A 339 -28.93 2.48 8.73
C PHE A 339 -28.48 3.92 8.82
N SER A 340 -28.96 4.75 7.89
CA SER A 340 -28.67 6.18 7.88
C SER A 340 -29.34 6.92 9.04
N ILE A 341 -30.48 6.42 9.50
CA ILE A 341 -31.27 7.00 10.60
C ILE A 341 -31.66 5.86 11.55
N VAL A 342 -31.46 6.08 12.84
CA VAL A 342 -31.83 5.14 13.90
C VAL A 342 -32.66 5.86 14.97
N PHE A 343 -33.74 5.25 15.34
CA PHE A 343 -34.63 5.70 16.42
C PHE A 343 -34.28 5.02 17.72
N PRO A 344 -34.58 5.63 18.89
CA PRO A 344 -34.55 4.94 20.17
C PRO A 344 -35.63 3.88 20.23
N LYS A 345 -35.47 2.93 21.12
CA LYS A 345 -36.49 1.93 21.45
C LYS A 345 -37.71 2.59 22.11
N GLY A 346 -38.91 2.06 21.89
CA GLY A 346 -40.15 2.60 22.43
C GLY A 346 -40.93 3.52 21.48
N ILE A 347 -40.43 3.80 20.28
CA ILE A 347 -41.01 4.77 19.34
C ILE A 347 -41.72 4.11 18.16
N LEU A 348 -41.07 3.14 17.50
CA LEU A 348 -41.51 2.60 16.20
C LEU A 348 -42.08 1.17 16.29
N GLU A 349 -42.16 0.57 17.46
CA GLU A 349 -42.60 -0.82 17.65
C GLU A 349 -44.00 -1.09 17.12
N ASN A 350 -44.88 -0.09 17.19
CA ASN A 350 -46.25 -0.19 16.71
C ASN A 350 -46.45 0.28 15.26
N ALA A 351 -45.37 0.74 14.62
CA ALA A 351 -45.44 1.13 13.21
C ALA A 351 -45.49 -0.12 12.32
N PRO A 352 -46.16 -0.05 11.15
CA PRO A 352 -46.06 -1.10 10.15
C PRO A 352 -44.58 -1.32 9.75
N GLN A 353 -44.11 -2.55 9.91
CA GLN A 353 -42.69 -2.90 9.77
C GLN A 353 -42.54 -4.29 9.21
N PHE A 354 -41.38 -4.54 8.62
CA PHE A 354 -40.90 -5.85 8.26
C PHE A 354 -39.55 -6.09 8.95
N ASN A 355 -39.19 -7.36 9.08
CA ASN A 355 -37.97 -7.73 9.74
C ASN A 355 -36.94 -8.22 8.72
N VAL A 356 -35.67 -7.94 9.01
CA VAL A 356 -34.54 -8.54 8.34
C VAL A 356 -33.83 -9.45 9.32
N LEU A 357 -33.76 -10.74 8.98
CA LEU A 357 -33.02 -11.71 9.76
C LEU A 357 -31.72 -12.04 9.03
N SER A 358 -30.66 -12.23 9.79
CA SER A 358 -29.40 -12.71 9.25
C SER A 358 -29.00 -14.03 9.88
N THR A 359 -28.40 -14.90 9.07
CA THR A 359 -27.92 -16.22 9.51
C THR A 359 -26.62 -16.58 8.80
N HIS A 360 -25.99 -17.66 9.23
CA HIS A 360 -24.79 -18.21 8.62
C HIS A 360 -25.04 -19.63 8.12
N ALA A 361 -24.78 -19.89 6.86
CA ALA A 361 -24.75 -21.23 6.30
C ALA A 361 -23.30 -21.66 6.03
N PRO A 362 -22.84 -22.80 6.58
CA PRO A 362 -21.45 -23.21 6.49
C PRO A 362 -21.03 -23.61 5.06
N ASP A 363 -21.94 -24.15 4.27
CA ASP A 363 -21.66 -24.63 2.92
C ASP A 363 -22.83 -24.35 1.94
N GLU A 364 -22.57 -24.61 0.64
CA GLU A 364 -23.54 -24.36 -0.42
C GLU A 364 -24.78 -25.27 -0.31
N LYS A 365 -24.61 -26.51 0.14
CA LYS A 365 -25.70 -27.47 0.26
C LYS A 365 -26.67 -27.08 1.37
N SER A 366 -26.11 -26.67 2.51
CA SER A 366 -26.89 -26.17 3.65
C SER A 366 -27.68 -24.92 3.30
N SER A 367 -27.07 -23.98 2.54
CA SER A 367 -27.77 -22.79 2.09
C SER A 367 -28.85 -23.11 1.06
N ALA A 368 -28.56 -23.93 0.05
CA ALA A 368 -29.56 -24.32 -0.95
C ALA A 368 -30.76 -25.02 -0.32
N LYS A 369 -30.52 -25.90 0.67
CA LYS A 369 -31.58 -26.54 1.45
C LYS A 369 -32.42 -25.53 2.21
N LEU A 370 -31.76 -24.64 2.97
CA LEU A 370 -32.42 -23.57 3.73
C LEU A 370 -33.25 -22.66 2.81
N GLN A 371 -32.70 -22.24 1.69
CA GLN A 371 -33.41 -21.40 0.71
C GLN A 371 -34.64 -22.12 0.14
N SER A 372 -34.50 -23.41 -0.23
CA SER A 372 -35.60 -24.19 -0.77
C SER A 372 -36.74 -24.35 0.25
N GLU A 373 -36.43 -24.67 1.50
CA GLU A 373 -37.40 -24.83 2.57
C GLU A 373 -38.13 -23.53 2.90
N LEU A 374 -37.38 -22.42 2.98
CA LEU A 374 -37.95 -21.11 3.30
C LEU A 374 -38.82 -20.56 2.16
N ILE A 375 -38.41 -20.66 0.91
CA ILE A 375 -39.17 -20.18 -0.25
C ILE A 375 -40.47 -20.96 -0.42
N GLN A 376 -40.44 -22.27 -0.20
CA GLN A 376 -41.67 -23.11 -0.25
C GLN A 376 -42.67 -22.72 0.83
N LYS A 377 -42.19 -22.40 2.04
CA LYS A 377 -43.06 -22.11 3.19
C LYS A 377 -43.46 -20.62 3.27
N TYR A 378 -42.57 -19.71 2.82
CA TYR A 378 -42.74 -18.26 2.91
C TYR A 378 -42.35 -17.60 1.59
N PRO A 379 -43.20 -17.64 0.55
CA PRO A 379 -42.85 -17.15 -0.80
C PRO A 379 -42.66 -15.61 -0.90
N ASN A 380 -43.05 -14.88 0.14
CA ASN A 380 -42.86 -13.42 0.21
C ASN A 380 -41.46 -13.03 0.69
N ILE A 381 -40.68 -13.96 1.24
CA ILE A 381 -39.36 -13.64 1.81
C ILE A 381 -38.32 -13.62 0.67
N SER A 382 -37.59 -12.54 0.59
CA SER A 382 -36.43 -12.41 -0.31
C SER A 382 -35.18 -12.90 0.40
N ILE A 383 -34.47 -13.86 -0.19
CA ILE A 383 -33.25 -14.44 0.40
C ILE A 383 -32.04 -13.96 -0.42
N ILE A 384 -31.11 -13.31 0.23
CA ILE A 384 -29.86 -12.87 -0.37
C ILE A 384 -28.73 -13.71 0.20
N ASP A 385 -28.07 -14.48 -0.66
CA ASP A 385 -26.89 -15.28 -0.32
C ASP A 385 -25.61 -14.56 -0.74
N PHE A 386 -24.87 -14.05 0.22
CA PHE A 386 -23.62 -13.33 -0.03
C PHE A 386 -22.41 -14.23 -0.23
N ARG A 387 -22.52 -15.54 -0.03
CA ARG A 387 -21.37 -16.45 -0.17
C ARG A 387 -20.76 -16.42 -1.56
N GLN A 388 -21.57 -16.40 -2.61
CA GLN A 388 -21.06 -16.33 -3.97
C GLN A 388 -20.29 -15.03 -4.22
N ILE A 389 -20.77 -13.91 -3.66
CA ILE A 389 -20.10 -12.61 -3.73
C ILE A 389 -18.80 -12.66 -2.92
N LEU A 390 -18.82 -13.25 -1.72
CA LEU A 390 -17.61 -13.41 -0.89
C LEU A 390 -16.56 -14.26 -1.59
N VAL A 391 -16.94 -15.39 -2.17
CA VAL A 391 -16.03 -16.26 -2.95
C VAL A 391 -15.46 -15.50 -4.16
N LEU A 392 -16.29 -14.70 -4.84
CA LEU A 392 -15.82 -13.88 -5.96
C LEU A 392 -14.80 -12.83 -5.49
N ILE A 393 -15.09 -12.13 -4.39
CA ILE A 393 -14.18 -11.15 -3.77
C ILE A 393 -12.86 -11.85 -3.38
N GLU A 394 -12.93 -12.99 -2.72
CA GLU A 394 -11.75 -13.77 -2.34
C GLU A 394 -10.91 -14.18 -3.56
N LYS A 395 -11.55 -14.65 -4.63
CA LYS A 395 -10.86 -14.95 -5.90
C LYS A 395 -10.16 -13.71 -6.46
N VAL A 396 -10.82 -12.55 -6.47
CA VAL A 396 -10.22 -11.28 -6.93
C VAL A 396 -9.04 -10.89 -6.05
N LEU A 397 -9.17 -10.98 -4.73
CA LEU A 397 -8.10 -10.67 -3.78
C LEU A 397 -6.88 -11.59 -3.95
N ASN A 398 -7.13 -12.88 -4.15
CA ASN A 398 -6.08 -13.84 -4.42
C ASN A 398 -5.36 -13.53 -5.74
N LYS A 399 -6.07 -13.09 -6.79
CA LYS A 399 -5.48 -12.62 -8.06
C LYS A 399 -4.61 -11.38 -7.85
N ILE A 400 -5.11 -10.38 -7.14
CA ILE A 400 -4.36 -9.17 -6.81
C ILE A 400 -3.08 -9.54 -6.02
N SER A 401 -3.19 -10.41 -5.03
CA SER A 401 -2.04 -10.90 -4.25
C SER A 401 -1.00 -11.58 -5.12
N TRP A 402 -1.44 -12.37 -6.10
CA TRP A 402 -0.55 -13.04 -7.04
C TRP A 402 0.20 -12.03 -7.93
N VAL A 403 -0.50 -11.04 -8.47
CA VAL A 403 0.11 -9.94 -9.26
C VAL A 403 1.16 -9.19 -8.43
N ILE A 404 0.83 -8.83 -7.19
CA ILE A 404 1.77 -8.15 -6.30
C ILE A 404 2.98 -9.03 -6.00
N ASN A 405 2.79 -10.32 -5.75
CA ASN A 405 3.90 -11.25 -5.53
C ASN A 405 4.80 -11.36 -6.77
N PHE A 406 4.22 -11.39 -7.98
CA PHE A 406 4.99 -11.38 -9.23
C PHE A 406 5.79 -10.08 -9.37
N MET A 407 5.20 -8.92 -9.12
CA MET A 407 5.91 -7.64 -9.12
C MET A 407 7.04 -7.61 -8.10
N ALA A 408 6.84 -8.19 -6.91
CA ALA A 408 7.87 -8.32 -5.88
C ALA A 408 9.04 -9.19 -6.36
N ILE A 409 8.78 -10.35 -6.98
CA ILE A 409 9.80 -11.22 -7.57
C ILE A 409 10.61 -10.46 -8.64
N PHE A 410 9.93 -9.74 -9.54
CA PHE A 410 10.59 -8.93 -10.57
C PHE A 410 11.46 -7.83 -9.96
N SER A 411 10.99 -7.17 -8.91
CA SER A 411 11.76 -6.16 -8.16
C SER A 411 13.00 -6.77 -7.50
N ILE A 412 12.90 -8.01 -6.97
CA ILE A 412 14.04 -8.75 -6.42
C ILE A 412 15.09 -9.00 -7.53
N PHE A 413 14.67 -9.48 -8.70
CA PHE A 413 15.59 -9.72 -9.83
C PHE A 413 16.30 -8.43 -10.26
N THR A 414 15.57 -7.33 -10.37
CA THR A 414 16.15 -6.01 -10.69
C THR A 414 17.16 -5.58 -9.61
N GLY A 415 16.81 -5.74 -8.34
CA GLY A 415 17.69 -5.46 -7.20
C GLY A 415 18.98 -6.30 -7.24
N ILE A 416 18.89 -7.57 -7.59
CA ILE A 416 20.05 -8.46 -7.76
C ILE A 416 20.97 -7.96 -8.87
N ILE A 417 20.41 -7.59 -10.03
CA ILE A 417 21.20 -7.07 -11.17
C ILE A 417 21.93 -5.79 -10.77
N VAL A 418 21.23 -4.84 -10.12
CA VAL A 418 21.81 -3.59 -9.62
C VAL A 418 22.93 -3.87 -8.63
N LEU A 419 22.72 -4.78 -7.70
CA LEU A 419 23.71 -5.19 -6.69
C LEU A 419 24.95 -5.82 -7.33
N ILE A 420 24.77 -6.74 -8.29
CA ILE A 420 25.89 -7.33 -9.05
C ILE A 420 26.68 -6.24 -9.77
N GLY A 421 25.98 -5.29 -10.40
CA GLY A 421 26.60 -4.14 -11.07
C GLY A 421 27.43 -3.29 -10.11
N ALA A 422 26.87 -2.92 -8.97
CA ALA A 422 27.52 -2.12 -7.94
C ALA A 422 28.76 -2.82 -7.35
N VAL A 423 28.65 -4.11 -7.05
CA VAL A 423 29.76 -4.92 -6.55
C VAL A 423 30.87 -5.10 -7.60
N ARG A 424 30.51 -5.28 -8.88
CA ARG A 424 31.50 -5.36 -9.98
C ARG A 424 32.27 -4.06 -10.16
N THR A 425 31.61 -2.92 -10.04
CA THR A 425 32.24 -1.59 -10.17
C THR A 425 33.30 -1.37 -9.07
N SER A 426 33.05 -1.83 -7.87
CA SER A 426 34.00 -1.71 -6.74
C SER A 426 35.15 -2.74 -6.77
N LYS A 427 35.11 -3.72 -7.70
CA LYS A 427 36.07 -4.84 -7.74
C LYS A 427 37.55 -4.40 -7.84
N PHE A 428 37.86 -3.47 -8.72
CA PHE A 428 39.25 -3.03 -8.93
C PHE A 428 39.85 -2.36 -7.69
N GLN A 429 39.07 -1.54 -6.99
CA GLN A 429 39.50 -0.89 -5.76
C GLN A 429 39.78 -1.90 -4.65
N ARG A 430 38.95 -2.94 -4.54
CA ARG A 430 39.09 -4.02 -3.56
C ARG A 430 40.26 -4.95 -3.86
N ILE A 431 40.63 -5.14 -5.12
CA ILE A 431 41.83 -5.91 -5.49
C ILE A 431 43.08 -5.25 -4.88
N LYS A 432 43.23 -3.93 -5.01
CA LYS A 432 44.36 -3.19 -4.43
C LYS A 432 44.44 -3.36 -2.91
N GLU A 433 43.31 -3.20 -2.23
CA GLU A 433 43.24 -3.33 -0.77
C GLU A 433 43.60 -4.74 -0.28
N ASN A 434 43.11 -5.76 -0.96
CA ASN A 434 43.40 -7.13 -0.61
C ASN A 434 44.88 -7.52 -0.86
N VAL A 435 45.49 -6.96 -1.91
CA VAL A 435 46.93 -7.13 -2.17
C VAL A 435 47.75 -6.46 -1.06
N LEU A 436 47.40 -5.24 -0.63
CA LEU A 436 48.07 -4.59 0.49
C LEU A 436 47.94 -5.37 1.80
N LEU A 437 46.77 -5.93 2.12
CA LEU A 437 46.59 -6.77 3.28
C LEU A 437 47.43 -8.06 3.20
N ARG A 438 47.62 -8.64 2.01
CA ARG A 438 48.49 -9.81 1.79
C ARG A 438 49.97 -9.49 1.95
N THR A 439 50.41 -8.35 1.45
CA THR A 439 51.81 -7.92 1.65
C THR A 439 52.14 -7.65 3.10
N LEU A 440 51.15 -7.26 3.92
CA LEU A 440 51.29 -7.13 5.38
C LEU A 440 51.13 -8.44 6.16
N GLY A 441 51.07 -9.60 5.47
CA GLY A 441 51.03 -10.93 6.11
C GLY A 441 49.63 -11.49 6.35
N GLY A 442 48.56 -10.84 5.84
CA GLY A 442 47.21 -11.35 5.97
C GLY A 442 46.96 -12.66 5.21
N THR A 443 46.38 -13.66 5.85
CA THR A 443 46.01 -14.91 5.19
C THR A 443 44.76 -14.77 4.33
N SER A 444 44.63 -15.57 3.26
CA SER A 444 43.43 -15.57 2.39
C SER A 444 42.14 -15.85 3.17
N LYS A 445 42.18 -16.66 4.22
CA LYS A 445 41.02 -16.92 5.10
C LYS A 445 40.60 -15.69 5.92
N GLN A 446 41.58 -14.92 6.41
CA GLN A 446 41.31 -13.68 7.14
C GLN A 446 40.70 -12.63 6.22
N ILE A 447 41.24 -12.46 5.02
CA ILE A 447 40.72 -11.52 4.02
C ILE A 447 39.30 -11.89 3.61
N LEU A 448 39.02 -13.17 3.38
CA LEU A 448 37.67 -13.66 3.07
C LEU A 448 36.69 -13.35 4.20
N LYS A 449 37.06 -13.57 5.47
CA LYS A 449 36.22 -13.25 6.64
C LYS A 449 35.97 -11.75 6.77
N ILE A 450 36.98 -10.89 6.53
CA ILE A 450 36.82 -9.42 6.56
C ILE A 450 35.83 -9.00 5.48
N THR A 451 35.99 -9.48 4.25
CA THR A 451 35.10 -9.16 3.14
C THR A 451 33.68 -9.70 3.37
N ALA A 452 33.54 -10.92 3.90
CA ALA A 452 32.24 -11.49 4.24
C ALA A 452 31.47 -10.63 5.26
N LEU A 453 32.13 -10.22 6.35
CA LEU A 453 31.54 -9.35 7.35
C LEU A 453 31.21 -7.96 6.80
N GLU A 454 32.05 -7.41 5.93
CA GLU A 454 31.78 -6.12 5.28
C GLU A 454 30.50 -6.18 4.43
N TYR A 455 30.34 -7.21 3.59
CA TYR A 455 29.09 -7.37 2.80
C TYR A 455 27.88 -7.69 3.68
N LEU A 456 28.07 -8.42 4.78
CA LEU A 456 27.01 -8.63 5.76
C LEU A 456 26.55 -7.31 6.38
N TYR A 457 27.48 -6.45 6.79
CA TYR A 457 27.12 -5.12 7.33
C TYR A 457 26.43 -4.25 6.28
N LEU A 458 26.89 -4.27 5.03
CA LEU A 458 26.24 -3.54 3.93
C LEU A 458 24.80 -4.06 3.70
N GLY A 459 24.61 -5.39 3.72
CA GLY A 459 23.31 -6.01 3.60
C GLY A 459 22.37 -5.66 4.74
N VAL A 460 22.86 -5.74 5.98
CA VAL A 460 22.10 -5.39 7.19
C VAL A 460 21.71 -3.91 7.21
N LEU A 461 22.65 -3.01 6.94
CA LEU A 461 22.38 -1.57 6.94
C LEU A 461 21.45 -1.15 5.80
N GLY A 462 21.66 -1.72 4.61
CA GLY A 462 20.80 -1.43 3.45
C GLY A 462 19.38 -1.95 3.63
N SER A 463 19.22 -3.21 4.04
CA SER A 463 17.90 -3.79 4.26
C SER A 463 17.15 -3.12 5.41
N LEU A 464 17.83 -2.83 6.51
CA LEU A 464 17.22 -2.12 7.64
C LEU A 464 16.79 -0.70 7.25
N SER A 465 17.64 0.05 6.52
CA SER A 465 17.30 1.38 6.01
C SER A 465 16.08 1.35 5.09
N GLY A 466 16.00 0.35 4.19
CA GLY A 466 14.89 0.17 3.27
C GLY A 466 13.58 -0.17 3.98
N ILE A 467 13.61 -1.09 4.96
CA ILE A 467 12.43 -1.48 5.76
C ILE A 467 11.95 -0.29 6.60
N LEU A 468 12.84 0.46 7.25
CA LEU A 468 12.45 1.64 8.02
C LEU A 468 11.78 2.70 7.14
N LEU A 469 12.34 2.97 5.95
CA LEU A 469 11.73 3.89 5.00
C LEU A 469 10.36 3.39 4.53
N SER A 470 10.23 2.08 4.27
CA SER A 470 8.97 1.45 3.88
C SER A 470 7.91 1.54 4.98
N LEU A 471 8.28 1.39 6.25
CA LEU A 471 7.37 1.59 7.38
C LEU A 471 6.83 3.02 7.43
N LEU A 472 7.70 4.02 7.24
CA LEU A 472 7.29 5.42 7.19
C LEU A 472 6.33 5.67 6.02
N GLY A 473 6.65 5.15 4.84
CA GLY A 473 5.80 5.25 3.66
C GLY A 473 4.45 4.55 3.85
N ALA A 474 4.45 3.35 4.42
CA ALA A 474 3.25 2.58 4.70
C ALA A 474 2.36 3.25 5.76
N GLN A 475 2.94 3.87 6.79
CA GLN A 475 2.20 4.66 7.78
C GLN A 475 1.47 5.85 7.13
N ILE A 476 2.16 6.57 6.22
CA ILE A 476 1.57 7.68 5.47
C ILE A 476 0.42 7.19 4.58
N LEU A 477 0.62 6.09 3.85
CA LEU A 477 -0.42 5.49 3.01
C LEU A 477 -1.62 5.02 3.84
N ALA A 478 -1.40 4.37 4.98
CA ALA A 478 -2.45 3.91 5.88
C ALA A 478 -3.35 5.07 6.33
N TYR A 479 -2.73 6.17 6.76
CA TYR A 479 -3.45 7.32 7.31
C TYR A 479 -4.14 8.16 6.23
N PHE A 480 -3.44 8.52 5.13
CA PHE A 480 -3.96 9.47 4.13
C PHE A 480 -4.75 8.83 2.98
N VAL A 481 -4.52 7.56 2.69
CA VAL A 481 -5.12 6.90 1.51
C VAL A 481 -6.13 5.84 1.91
N PHE A 482 -5.79 5.03 2.91
CA PHE A 482 -6.63 3.90 3.31
C PHE A 482 -7.54 4.19 4.48
N ASP A 483 -7.27 5.25 5.26
CA ASP A 483 -8.00 5.58 6.50
C ASP A 483 -8.09 4.38 7.46
N LEU A 484 -6.94 3.74 7.69
CA LEU A 484 -6.80 2.54 8.50
C LEU A 484 -5.75 2.75 9.59
N ALA A 485 -5.95 2.08 10.73
CA ALA A 485 -4.89 1.91 11.71
C ALA A 485 -3.78 1.02 11.12
N PHE A 486 -2.54 1.52 11.08
CA PHE A 486 -1.41 0.79 10.54
C PHE A 486 -0.98 -0.35 11.47
N ALA A 487 -1.12 -1.58 11.01
CA ALA A 487 -0.58 -2.77 11.66
C ALA A 487 0.49 -3.38 10.74
N PRO A 488 1.80 -3.19 11.04
CA PRO A 488 2.86 -3.68 10.18
C PRO A 488 2.92 -5.20 10.17
N SER A 489 3.02 -5.78 8.98
CA SER A 489 3.29 -7.21 8.80
C SER A 489 4.67 -7.58 9.34
N THR A 490 4.78 -8.75 9.95
CA THR A 490 6.06 -9.29 10.46
C THR A 490 6.94 -9.88 9.36
N PHE A 491 6.39 -10.19 8.19
CA PHE A 491 7.10 -10.83 7.08
C PHE A 491 8.35 -10.07 6.61
N PRO A 492 8.34 -8.75 6.37
CA PRO A 492 9.55 -8.01 5.98
C PRO A 492 10.68 -8.12 7.00
N PHE A 493 10.38 -8.19 8.29
CA PHE A 493 11.38 -8.29 9.34
C PHE A 493 11.97 -9.69 9.45
N LEU A 494 11.15 -10.73 9.35
CA LEU A 494 11.58 -12.12 9.56
C LEU A 494 12.16 -12.78 8.31
N VAL A 495 11.72 -12.37 7.11
CA VAL A 495 12.10 -13.01 5.85
C VAL A 495 12.95 -12.09 4.97
N LEU A 496 12.47 -10.86 4.69
CA LEU A 496 13.19 -9.97 3.76
C LEU A 496 14.50 -9.45 4.36
N PHE A 497 14.51 -9.05 5.63
CA PHE A 497 15.72 -8.55 6.27
C PHE A 497 16.88 -9.57 6.25
N PRO A 498 16.73 -10.79 6.76
CA PRO A 498 17.81 -11.78 6.68
C PRO A 498 18.03 -12.28 5.25
N GLY A 499 16.98 -12.42 4.44
CA GLY A 499 17.07 -12.87 3.05
C GLY A 499 17.94 -11.96 2.21
N ILE A 500 17.69 -10.65 2.24
CA ILE A 500 18.48 -9.66 1.50
C ILE A 500 19.89 -9.56 2.05
N SER A 501 20.06 -9.60 3.37
CA SER A 501 21.40 -9.59 4.00
C SER A 501 22.24 -10.79 3.58
N LEU A 502 21.67 -11.99 3.52
CA LEU A 502 22.33 -13.20 3.04
C LEU A 502 22.59 -13.18 1.54
N LEU A 503 21.66 -12.60 0.75
CA LEU A 503 21.84 -12.44 -0.69
C LEU A 503 23.03 -11.52 -0.98
N VAL A 504 23.12 -10.38 -0.30
CA VAL A 504 24.25 -9.45 -0.42
C VAL A 504 25.56 -10.12 -0.05
N LEU A 505 25.57 -10.85 1.06
CA LEU A 505 26.73 -11.65 1.49
C LEU A 505 27.14 -12.66 0.42
N SER A 506 26.20 -13.40 -0.15
CA SER A 506 26.46 -14.44 -1.16
C SER A 506 27.06 -13.85 -2.44
N ILE A 507 26.46 -12.76 -2.96
CA ILE A 507 26.99 -12.06 -4.14
C ILE A 507 28.38 -11.49 -3.87
N GLY A 508 28.59 -10.89 -2.70
CA GLY A 508 29.87 -10.38 -2.27
C GLY A 508 30.96 -11.44 -2.21
N LEU A 509 30.66 -12.60 -1.62
CA LEU A 509 31.58 -13.73 -1.53
C LEU A 509 31.90 -14.35 -2.90
N LEU A 510 30.90 -14.55 -3.75
CA LEU A 510 31.10 -15.08 -5.11
C LEU A 510 32.02 -14.17 -5.93
N ASN A 511 31.84 -12.87 -5.83
CA ASN A 511 32.69 -11.91 -6.53
C ASN A 511 34.11 -11.83 -5.93
N SER A 512 34.25 -12.00 -4.61
CA SER A 512 35.53 -11.95 -3.91
C SER A 512 36.42 -13.15 -4.17
N ARG A 513 35.88 -14.34 -4.47
CA ARG A 513 36.67 -15.53 -4.85
C ARG A 513 37.56 -15.25 -6.06
N SER A 514 37.04 -14.53 -7.05
CA SER A 514 37.83 -14.13 -8.25
C SER A 514 39.00 -13.19 -7.90
N VAL A 515 38.86 -12.38 -6.86
CA VAL A 515 39.89 -11.43 -6.38
C VAL A 515 40.98 -12.17 -5.57
N LEU A 516 40.58 -13.12 -4.76
CA LEU A 516 41.51 -13.91 -3.93
C LEU A 516 42.44 -14.79 -4.76
N ASN A 517 42.02 -15.24 -5.94
CA ASN A 517 42.83 -16.08 -6.83
C ASN A 517 43.79 -15.27 -7.71
N SER A 518 43.77 -13.94 -7.68
CA SER A 518 44.65 -13.08 -8.46
C SER A 518 46.06 -13.04 -7.80
N PRO A 519 47.17 -13.34 -8.53
CA PRO A 519 48.51 -13.30 -7.98
C PRO A 519 48.91 -11.84 -7.62
N PRO A 520 49.38 -11.56 -6.39
CA PRO A 520 49.72 -10.21 -5.93
C PRO A 520 50.71 -9.47 -6.82
N LEU A 521 51.74 -10.16 -7.31
CA LEU A 521 52.79 -9.65 -8.16
C LEU A 521 52.29 -9.15 -9.55
N GLN A 522 51.27 -9.81 -10.11
CA GLN A 522 50.71 -9.37 -11.40
C GLN A 522 49.86 -8.08 -11.27
N VAL A 523 49.23 -7.88 -10.16
CA VAL A 523 48.41 -6.69 -9.89
C VAL A 523 49.30 -5.47 -9.67
N LEU A 524 50.38 -5.62 -8.90
CA LEU A 524 51.36 -4.53 -8.68
C LEU A 524 52.14 -4.17 -9.95
N ARG A 525 52.44 -5.12 -10.81
CA ARG A 525 53.18 -4.91 -12.06
C ARG A 525 52.34 -4.20 -13.13
N LYS A 526 51.02 -4.33 -13.14
CA LYS A 526 50.12 -3.64 -14.06
C LYS A 526 49.94 -2.15 -13.74
N GLU A 527 50.36 -1.68 -12.60
CA GLU A 527 50.30 -0.26 -12.21
C GLU A 527 51.61 0.52 -12.49
N THR A 528 52.70 -0.20 -12.80
CA THR A 528 54.00 0.44 -13.12
C THR A 528 54.21 0.66 -14.60
N ILE A 529 53.21 0.39 -15.45
CA ILE A 529 53.13 0.73 -16.86
C ILE A 529 51.90 1.62 -17.06
#